data_68172f7d4ed3b3c65e3334fd189442c9
#
_entry.id   68172f7d4ed3b3c65e3334fd189442c9
#
_cell.length_a   1.000
_cell.length_b   1.000
_cell.length_c   1.000
_cell.angle_alpha   90.00
_cell.angle_beta   90.00
_cell.angle_gamma   90.00
#
_symmetry.space_group_name_H-M   'P 1'
#
loop_
_entity.id
_entity.type
_entity.pdbx_description
1 polymer ?
#
loop_
_entity_poly.entity_id
_entity_poly.type
_entity_poly.pdbx_seq_one_letter_code
_entity_poly.pdbx_strand_id
1 'polypeptide(L)'
;MEHYDAEIKKIKRQNYLIFGIFVGLIAAVLLAGILYQSQRTFSTSKWISMPDERTKIVDDLLEAHELLGMGEAEILDLLGQHDNDYGYFSEENRFVYRLGWERGFISIDSEWLILDFADGVVVDYFLTTD
;
A
#
# COMPACT_ATOMS: atom_id res chain seq x y z
N MET A 1 29.67 -52.66 -11.07
CA MET A 1 28.34 -52.31 -11.61
C MET A 1 27.42 -51.80 -10.52
N GLU A 2 27.12 -52.54 -9.44
CA GLU A 2 26.24 -52.12 -8.34
C GLU A 2 26.67 -50.81 -7.65
N HIS A 3 27.98 -50.63 -7.45
CA HIS A 3 28.52 -49.41 -6.83
C HIS A 3 28.29 -48.18 -7.71
N TYR A 4 28.45 -48.34 -9.05
CA TYR A 4 28.24 -47.26 -10.02
C TYR A 4 26.73 -46.82 -10.06
N ASP A 5 25.83 -47.80 -10.02
CA ASP A 5 24.40 -47.54 -10.01
C ASP A 5 23.92 -46.84 -8.71
N ALA A 6 24.55 -47.17 -7.58
CA ALA A 6 24.24 -46.49 -6.30
C ALA A 6 24.72 -45.03 -6.31
N GLU A 7 25.87 -44.73 -6.90
CA GLU A 7 26.39 -43.37 -7.04
C GLU A 7 25.49 -42.52 -7.97
N ILE A 8 25.07 -43.06 -9.11
CA ILE A 8 24.13 -42.38 -10.00
C ILE A 8 22.80 -42.07 -9.32
N LYS A 9 22.23 -43.00 -8.55
CA LYS A 9 21.02 -42.79 -7.77
C LYS A 9 21.17 -41.67 -6.74
N LYS A 10 22.33 -41.64 -6.08
CA LYS A 10 22.65 -40.60 -5.09
C LYS A 10 22.74 -39.20 -5.72
N ILE A 11 23.41 -39.10 -6.86
CA ILE A 11 23.55 -37.83 -7.62
C ILE A 11 22.18 -37.36 -8.11
N LYS A 12 21.37 -38.26 -8.68
CA LYS A 12 20.01 -37.92 -9.12
C LYS A 12 19.15 -37.41 -7.96
N ARG A 13 19.20 -38.09 -6.82
CA ARG A 13 18.48 -37.67 -5.62
C ARG A 13 18.92 -36.29 -5.13
N GLN A 14 20.23 -36.01 -5.11
CA GLN A 14 20.75 -34.68 -4.76
C GLN A 14 20.27 -33.61 -5.74
N ASN A 15 20.31 -33.87 -7.04
CA ASN A 15 19.85 -32.93 -8.05
C ASN A 15 18.33 -32.62 -7.91
N TYR A 16 17.51 -33.62 -7.61
CA TYR A 16 16.09 -33.41 -7.33
C TYR A 16 15.85 -32.60 -6.06
N LEU A 17 16.65 -32.81 -5.00
CA LEU A 17 16.56 -32.01 -3.78
C LEU A 17 16.97 -30.56 -4.03
N ILE A 18 18.07 -30.32 -4.73
CA ILE A 18 18.53 -28.97 -5.08
C ILE A 18 17.49 -28.26 -5.97
N PHE A 19 16.95 -28.96 -6.97
CA PHE A 19 15.90 -28.44 -7.82
C PHE A 19 14.63 -28.09 -7.02
N GLY A 20 14.21 -28.96 -6.11
CA GLY A 20 13.06 -28.71 -5.23
C GLY A 20 13.26 -27.49 -4.32
N ILE A 21 14.46 -27.32 -3.75
CA ILE A 21 14.80 -26.14 -2.94
C ILE A 21 14.76 -24.87 -3.78
N PHE A 22 15.31 -24.92 -5.00
CA PHE A 22 15.34 -23.78 -5.91
C PHE A 22 13.92 -23.35 -6.32
N VAL A 23 13.05 -24.30 -6.68
CA VAL A 23 11.64 -24.05 -7.00
C VAL A 23 10.90 -23.48 -5.78
N GLY A 24 11.14 -24.02 -4.60
CA GLY A 24 10.55 -23.52 -3.35
C GLY A 24 10.96 -22.09 -3.03
N LEU A 25 12.24 -21.72 -3.25
CA LEU A 25 12.71 -20.34 -3.07
C LEU A 25 12.08 -19.36 -4.06
N ILE A 26 11.96 -19.76 -5.33
CA ILE A 26 11.26 -18.94 -6.34
C ILE A 26 9.80 -18.72 -5.94
N ALA A 27 9.10 -19.79 -5.54
CA ALA A 27 7.72 -19.69 -5.10
C ALA A 27 7.57 -18.77 -3.87
N ALA A 28 8.48 -18.85 -2.91
CA ALA A 28 8.50 -17.98 -1.72
C ALA A 28 8.72 -16.50 -2.09
N VAL A 29 9.62 -16.21 -3.02
CA VAL A 29 9.88 -14.85 -3.51
C VAL A 29 8.67 -14.30 -4.25
N LEU A 30 8.03 -15.09 -5.10
CA LEU A 30 6.81 -14.69 -5.83
C LEU A 30 5.65 -14.42 -4.86
N LEU A 31 5.45 -15.29 -3.86
CA LEU A 31 4.42 -15.10 -2.84
C LEU A 31 4.69 -13.83 -2.02
N ALA A 32 5.94 -13.61 -1.59
CA ALA A 32 6.32 -12.39 -0.87
C ALA A 32 6.05 -11.13 -1.72
N GLY A 33 6.34 -11.17 -3.02
CA GLY A 33 6.03 -10.08 -3.95
C GLY A 33 4.55 -9.80 -4.08
N ILE A 34 3.72 -10.84 -4.18
CA ILE A 34 2.25 -10.72 -4.25
C ILE A 34 1.70 -10.12 -2.95
N LEU A 35 2.16 -10.58 -1.78
CA LEU A 35 1.74 -10.07 -0.48
C LEU A 35 2.16 -8.61 -0.30
N TYR A 36 3.38 -8.25 -0.69
CA TYR A 36 3.88 -6.88 -0.65
C TYR A 36 3.02 -5.95 -1.52
N GLN A 37 2.74 -6.35 -2.76
CA GLN A 37 1.90 -5.58 -3.67
C GLN A 37 0.47 -5.46 -3.14
N SER A 38 -0.10 -6.53 -2.60
CA SER A 38 -1.44 -6.52 -2.00
C SER A 38 -1.55 -5.52 -0.84
N GLN A 39 -0.49 -5.38 -0.03
CA GLN A 39 -0.48 -4.41 1.08
C GLN A 39 -0.43 -2.96 0.60
N ARG A 40 0.11 -2.71 -0.59
CA ARG A 40 0.26 -1.37 -1.17
C ARG A 40 -0.86 -0.96 -2.12
N THR A 41 -1.74 -1.88 -2.47
CA THR A 41 -2.88 -1.60 -3.34
C THR A 41 -4.01 -0.93 -2.57
N PHE A 42 -4.46 0.23 -3.07
CA PHE A 42 -5.58 0.96 -2.50
C PHE A 42 -6.89 0.17 -2.60
N SER A 43 -7.69 0.27 -1.57
CA SER A 43 -9.13 0.03 -1.62
C SER A 43 -9.82 0.89 -0.57
N THR A 44 -11.04 1.31 -0.84
CA THR A 44 -11.87 2.07 0.11
C THR A 44 -12.01 1.36 1.44
N SER A 45 -12.20 0.04 1.43
CA SER A 45 -12.31 -0.76 2.64
C SER A 45 -11.05 -0.69 3.51
N LYS A 46 -9.86 -0.83 2.92
CA LYS A 46 -8.58 -0.69 3.66
C LYS A 46 -8.39 0.73 4.18
N TRP A 47 -8.70 1.72 3.36
CA TRP A 47 -8.57 3.13 3.73
C TRP A 47 -9.41 3.48 4.98
N ILE A 48 -10.64 3.00 5.03
CA ILE A 48 -11.56 3.25 6.15
C ILE A 48 -11.21 2.40 7.37
N SER A 49 -10.89 1.11 7.18
CA SER A 49 -10.69 0.17 8.30
C SER A 49 -9.30 0.25 8.93
N MET A 50 -8.30 0.77 8.23
CA MET A 50 -6.91 0.84 8.67
C MET A 50 -6.34 2.26 8.53
N PRO A 51 -6.85 3.25 9.28
CA PRO A 51 -6.46 4.66 9.11
C PRO A 51 -4.97 4.93 9.36
N ASP A 52 -4.31 4.17 10.23
CA ASP A 52 -2.87 4.33 10.51
C ASP A 52 -1.96 3.68 9.46
N GLU A 53 -2.52 2.96 8.50
CA GLU A 53 -1.81 2.26 7.42
C GLU A 53 -1.98 2.94 6.05
N ARG A 54 -2.64 4.08 5.99
CA ARG A 54 -2.95 4.80 4.74
C ARG A 54 -1.70 5.24 3.99
N THR A 55 -0.59 5.49 4.68
CA THR A 55 0.71 5.80 4.05
C THR A 55 1.19 4.70 3.11
N LYS A 56 0.78 3.45 3.32
CA LYS A 56 1.15 2.31 2.46
C LYS A 56 0.40 2.29 1.14
N ILE A 57 -0.80 2.88 1.09
CA ILE A 57 -1.75 2.78 -0.03
C ILE A 57 -2.10 4.13 -0.67
N VAL A 58 -1.64 5.24 -0.12
CA VAL A 58 -1.96 6.59 -0.66
C VAL A 58 -1.37 6.81 -2.05
N ASP A 59 -0.16 6.32 -2.30
CA ASP A 59 0.46 6.49 -3.61
C ASP A 59 -0.35 5.76 -4.71
N ASP A 60 -0.80 4.54 -4.42
CA ASP A 60 -1.68 3.78 -5.33
C ASP A 60 -3.04 4.46 -5.51
N LEU A 61 -3.60 5.05 -4.45
CA LEU A 61 -4.81 5.88 -4.55
C LEU A 61 -4.62 7.02 -5.56
N LEU A 62 -3.52 7.77 -5.44
CA LEU A 62 -3.26 8.95 -6.27
C LEU A 62 -2.93 8.57 -7.73
N GLU A 63 -2.38 7.38 -7.96
CA GLU A 63 -2.13 6.85 -9.30
C GLU A 63 -3.39 6.27 -9.96
N ALA A 64 -4.23 5.57 -9.18
CA ALA A 64 -5.39 4.84 -9.68
C ALA A 64 -6.64 5.73 -9.86
N HIS A 65 -6.73 6.84 -9.13
CA HIS A 65 -7.90 7.73 -9.12
C HIS A 65 -7.51 9.18 -9.44
N GLU A 66 -8.21 9.77 -10.39
CA GLU A 66 -8.12 11.21 -10.64
C GLU A 66 -9.00 11.94 -9.63
N LEU A 67 -8.38 12.48 -8.57
CA LEU A 67 -9.10 13.19 -7.51
C LEU A 67 -9.56 14.59 -7.94
N LEU A 68 -8.80 15.24 -8.82
CA LEU A 68 -9.17 16.57 -9.33
C LEU A 68 -10.52 16.50 -10.05
N GLY A 69 -11.41 17.42 -9.73
CA GLY A 69 -12.74 17.49 -10.29
C GLY A 69 -13.79 16.58 -9.62
N MET A 70 -13.39 15.71 -8.68
CA MET A 70 -14.35 14.93 -7.89
C MET A 70 -15.12 15.83 -6.94
N GLY A 71 -16.43 15.59 -6.81
CA GLY A 71 -17.29 16.25 -5.83
C GLY A 71 -17.07 15.75 -4.41
N GLU A 72 -17.51 16.53 -3.42
CA GLU A 72 -17.43 16.15 -2.02
C GLU A 72 -18.06 14.77 -1.73
N ALA A 73 -19.25 14.50 -2.30
CA ALA A 73 -19.92 13.22 -2.14
C ALA A 73 -19.12 12.06 -2.73
N GLU A 74 -18.48 12.26 -3.87
CA GLU A 74 -17.62 11.25 -4.52
C GLU A 74 -16.37 10.96 -3.65
N ILE A 75 -15.77 12.00 -3.07
CA ILE A 75 -14.63 11.83 -2.14
C ILE A 75 -15.07 11.08 -0.89
N LEU A 76 -16.22 11.41 -0.30
CA LEU A 76 -16.75 10.70 0.87
C LEU A 76 -17.07 9.23 0.57
N ASP A 77 -17.57 8.93 -0.63
CA ASP A 77 -17.79 7.54 -1.06
C ASP A 77 -16.47 6.78 -1.26
N LEU A 78 -15.44 7.44 -1.77
CA LEU A 78 -14.14 6.84 -2.03
C LEU A 78 -13.29 6.69 -0.75
N LEU A 79 -13.21 7.73 0.08
CA LEU A 79 -12.30 7.83 1.22
C LEU A 79 -13.00 7.80 2.59
N GLY A 80 -14.33 7.82 2.61
CA GLY A 80 -15.09 7.90 3.86
C GLY A 80 -15.00 9.27 4.53
N GLN A 81 -15.41 9.34 5.79
CA GLN A 81 -15.42 10.58 6.57
C GLN A 81 -14.00 11.15 6.70
N HIS A 82 -13.86 12.44 6.47
CA HIS A 82 -12.61 13.17 6.68
C HIS A 82 -12.26 13.35 8.15
N ASP A 83 -11.00 13.66 8.40
CA ASP A 83 -10.43 13.80 9.74
C ASP A 83 -10.31 15.27 10.20
N ASN A 84 -11.14 16.17 9.68
CA ASN A 84 -11.09 17.61 9.99
C ASN A 84 -11.26 17.91 11.49
N ASP A 85 -11.91 17.03 12.25
CA ASP A 85 -12.11 17.16 13.70
C ASP A 85 -10.79 17.11 14.50
N TYR A 86 -9.71 16.58 13.94
CA TYR A 86 -8.39 16.66 14.57
C TYR A 86 -7.84 18.10 14.64
N GLY A 87 -8.36 19.01 13.81
CA GLY A 87 -7.98 20.41 13.79
C GLY A 87 -6.69 20.73 13.04
N TYR A 88 -5.85 19.73 12.73
CA TYR A 88 -4.65 19.92 11.89
C TYR A 88 -5.06 20.23 10.47
N PHE A 89 -4.49 21.31 9.90
CA PHE A 89 -4.71 21.76 8.52
C PHE A 89 -6.18 21.99 8.13
N SER A 90 -7.10 21.95 9.07
CA SER A 90 -8.54 22.09 8.82
C SER A 90 -8.85 23.54 8.44
N GLU A 91 -9.44 23.73 7.27
CA GLU A 91 -9.87 25.01 6.71
C GLU A 91 -11.24 24.87 6.05
N GLU A 92 -11.88 26.00 5.77
CA GLU A 92 -13.11 26.02 4.98
C GLU A 92 -12.85 25.47 3.56
N ASN A 93 -13.77 24.69 3.04
CA ASN A 93 -13.65 24.01 1.74
C ASN A 93 -12.44 23.08 1.61
N ARG A 94 -12.10 22.39 2.68
CA ARG A 94 -10.99 21.44 2.72
C ARG A 94 -11.38 20.17 3.43
N PHE A 95 -11.01 19.01 2.85
CA PHE A 95 -11.00 17.74 3.55
C PHE A 95 -9.57 17.34 3.88
N VAL A 96 -9.39 16.84 5.09
CA VAL A 96 -8.11 16.41 5.64
C VAL A 96 -8.21 14.95 6.01
N TYR A 97 -7.27 14.13 5.57
CA TYR A 97 -7.18 12.72 5.93
C TYR A 97 -5.82 12.42 6.56
N ARG A 98 -5.83 11.96 7.80
CA ARG A 98 -4.62 11.46 8.43
C ARG A 98 -4.21 10.13 7.81
N LEU A 99 -2.94 9.98 7.43
CA LEU A 99 -2.42 8.80 6.75
C LEU A 99 -1.75 7.82 7.71
N GLY A 100 -1.35 8.27 8.89
CA GLY A 100 -0.54 7.56 9.87
C GLY A 100 0.80 8.26 10.11
N TRP A 101 1.74 7.54 10.67
CA TRP A 101 3.09 8.06 10.91
C TRP A 101 3.80 8.35 9.59
N GLU A 102 4.54 9.47 9.55
CA GLU A 102 5.29 9.84 8.36
C GLU A 102 6.24 8.71 7.90
N ARG A 103 6.41 8.62 6.59
CA ARG A 103 7.35 7.68 5.97
C ARG A 103 8.76 8.22 6.09
N GLY A 104 9.69 7.39 6.55
CA GLY A 104 11.08 7.78 6.69
C GLY A 104 11.82 6.96 7.74
N PHE A 105 13.08 7.32 7.98
CA PHE A 105 13.93 6.62 8.94
C PHE A 105 13.57 6.97 10.40
N ILE A 106 13.14 8.21 10.64
CA ILE A 106 12.67 8.69 11.94
C ILE A 106 11.27 9.24 11.73
N SER A 107 10.26 8.53 12.23
CA SER A 107 8.85 8.91 12.12
C SER A 107 8.41 9.51 13.45
N ILE A 108 8.35 10.83 13.55
CA ILE A 108 7.92 11.56 14.74
C ILE A 108 6.62 12.35 14.51
N ASP A 109 6.32 12.67 13.25
CA ASP A 109 5.16 13.43 12.84
C ASP A 109 4.12 12.53 12.15
N SER A 110 2.92 13.03 11.92
CA SER A 110 1.91 12.35 11.11
C SER A 110 1.93 12.88 9.68
N GLU A 111 1.65 12.00 8.72
CA GLU A 111 1.49 12.35 7.31
C GLU A 111 0.00 12.53 6.98
N TRP A 112 -0.32 13.50 6.16
CA TRP A 112 -1.68 13.94 5.85
C TRP A 112 -1.89 14.10 4.35
N LEU A 113 -3.09 13.71 3.87
CA LEU A 113 -3.60 14.06 2.55
C LEU A 113 -4.57 15.23 2.71
N ILE A 114 -4.31 16.30 1.98
CA ILE A 114 -5.13 17.52 1.97
C ILE A 114 -5.84 17.61 0.62
N LEU A 115 -7.15 17.84 0.64
CA LEU A 115 -7.97 18.08 -0.55
C LEU A 115 -8.62 19.45 -0.44
N ASP A 116 -8.30 20.34 -1.35
CA ASP A 116 -8.91 21.67 -1.44
C ASP A 116 -10.04 21.68 -2.47
N PHE A 117 -11.19 22.22 -2.07
CA PHE A 117 -12.39 22.31 -2.89
C PHE A 117 -12.65 23.75 -3.32
N ALA A 118 -13.12 23.93 -4.54
CA ALA A 118 -13.75 25.15 -5.02
C ALA A 118 -15.00 24.75 -5.83
N ASP A 119 -16.10 25.48 -5.62
CA ASP A 119 -17.40 25.20 -6.26
C ASP A 119 -17.85 23.72 -6.09
N GLY A 120 -17.53 23.12 -4.95
CA GLY A 120 -17.94 21.76 -4.59
C GLY A 120 -17.12 20.62 -5.22
N VAL A 121 -16.01 20.94 -5.91
CA VAL A 121 -15.12 19.95 -6.53
C VAL A 121 -13.67 20.15 -6.08
N VAL A 122 -12.90 19.06 -6.06
CA VAL A 122 -11.46 19.11 -5.75
C VAL A 122 -10.72 19.88 -6.83
N VAL A 123 -10.00 20.92 -6.43
CA VAL A 123 -9.17 21.75 -7.32
C VAL A 123 -7.69 21.58 -7.08
N ASP A 124 -7.30 21.09 -5.91
CA ASP A 124 -5.92 20.78 -5.55
C ASP A 124 -5.83 19.71 -4.48
N TYR A 125 -4.75 18.98 -4.44
CA TYR A 125 -4.44 18.03 -3.35
C TYR A 125 -2.93 17.92 -3.16
N PHE A 126 -2.51 17.67 -1.93
CA PHE A 126 -1.09 17.48 -1.60
C PHE A 126 -0.91 16.65 -0.33
N LEU A 127 0.27 16.09 -0.18
CA LEU A 127 0.72 15.41 1.04
C LEU A 127 1.56 16.35 1.88
N THR A 128 1.40 16.30 3.19
CA THR A 128 2.17 17.14 4.14
C THR A 128 2.36 16.40 5.47
N THR A 129 3.21 16.93 6.34
CA THR A 129 3.42 16.46 7.71
C THR A 129 3.13 17.58 8.71
N ASP A 130 2.73 17.24 9.94
CA ASP A 130 2.49 18.20 11.03
C ASP A 130 3.75 18.55 11.82
#